data_e1f254b785259122b101e18d4921007e
#
_entry.id   e1f254b785259122b101e18d4921007e
#
_cell.length_a   1.000
_cell.length_b   1.000
_cell.length_c   1.000
_cell.angle_alpha   90.00
_cell.angle_beta   90.00
_cell.angle_gamma   90.00
#
_symmetry.space_group_name_H-M   'P 1'
#
loop_
_entity.id
_entity.type
_entity.pdbx_description
1 polymer ?
#
loop_
_entity_poly.entity_id
_entity_poly.type
_entity_poly.pdbx_seq_one_letter_code
_entity_poly.pdbx_strand_id
1 'polypeptide(L)'
;RPMKSSEIDAFEKKYGYKPTQVNVAVDALAVFVHKDNPLEGMTLQQVDSAFSSTRKLGGQDITTWDQLGLEPWSGRAISLYGRNSASGTYGFFKDNALGKGDYRPTVKEQPGSSAVITGIANDLYGMGYSGIGYKTAGVKVLNLGTEEGELFEATPENAMSGDYPLARFLIVYVNKSPNESIDKLTYEFIRFVLSKEGQEIVAKDGYYPLPAEAAAEVLASLQ
;
A
#
# COMPACT_ATOMS: atom_id res chain seq x y z
N ARG A 1 9.03 0.78 -3.93
CA ARG A 1 9.75 0.70 -2.64
C ARG A 1 10.99 1.59 -2.66
N PRO A 2 11.51 2.06 -1.52
CA PRO A 2 12.85 2.63 -1.43
C PRO A 2 13.92 1.65 -1.92
N MET A 3 15.03 2.18 -2.43
CA MET A 3 16.24 1.38 -2.71
C MET A 3 16.73 0.70 -1.43
N LYS A 4 17.17 -0.54 -1.53
CA LYS A 4 17.85 -1.24 -0.43
C LYS A 4 19.23 -0.62 -0.20
N SER A 5 19.77 -0.73 1.02
CA SER A 5 21.11 -0.23 1.33
C SER A 5 22.17 -0.76 0.34
N SER A 6 22.11 -2.05 0.00
CA SER A 6 23.03 -2.66 -0.98
C SER A 6 22.90 -2.07 -2.40
N GLU A 7 21.72 -1.58 -2.79
CA GLU A 7 21.51 -0.92 -4.09
C GLU A 7 22.08 0.50 -4.07
N ILE A 8 21.90 1.21 -2.94
CA ILE A 8 22.50 2.53 -2.70
C ILE A 8 24.02 2.43 -2.68
N ASP A 9 24.59 1.47 -1.94
CA ASP A 9 26.03 1.24 -1.84
C ASP A 9 26.65 0.91 -3.21
N ALA A 10 25.97 0.08 -4.00
CA ALA A 10 26.41 -0.25 -5.35
C ALA A 10 26.40 0.97 -6.28
N PHE A 11 25.38 1.83 -6.16
CA PHE A 11 25.31 3.08 -6.90
C PHE A 11 26.42 4.04 -6.47
N GLU A 12 26.59 4.25 -5.15
CA GLU A 12 27.62 5.14 -4.61
C GLU A 12 29.04 4.67 -4.97
N LYS A 13 29.30 3.37 -4.93
CA LYS A 13 30.56 2.80 -5.39
C LYS A 13 30.87 3.10 -6.87
N LYS A 14 29.80 3.11 -7.70
CA LYS A 14 29.95 3.35 -9.15
C LYS A 14 30.13 4.82 -9.49
N TYR A 15 29.39 5.70 -8.82
CA TYR A 15 29.29 7.12 -9.20
C TYR A 15 29.98 8.09 -8.22
N GLY A 16 30.35 7.63 -7.02
CA GLY A 16 30.99 8.46 -6.00
C GLY A 16 30.04 9.29 -5.14
N TYR A 17 28.70 9.13 -5.35
CA TYR A 17 27.65 9.82 -4.60
C TYR A 17 26.37 8.96 -4.59
N LYS A 18 25.45 9.28 -3.68
CA LYS A 18 24.16 8.57 -3.56
C LYS A 18 23.15 9.01 -4.61
N PRO A 19 22.22 8.13 -5.05
CA PRO A 19 21.15 8.52 -5.96
C PRO A 19 20.22 9.52 -5.27
N THR A 20 19.72 10.49 -6.02
CA THR A 20 18.73 11.46 -5.50
C THR A 20 17.33 10.83 -5.53
N GLN A 21 16.69 10.77 -4.37
CA GLN A 21 15.31 10.27 -4.24
C GLN A 21 14.32 11.37 -4.55
N VAL A 22 13.35 11.08 -5.39
CA VAL A 22 12.25 11.97 -5.77
C VAL A 22 10.93 11.26 -5.48
N ASN A 23 10.20 11.73 -4.48
CA ASN A 23 8.85 11.25 -4.20
C ASN A 23 7.89 11.85 -5.23
N VAL A 24 7.07 11.02 -5.87
CA VAL A 24 6.21 11.46 -7.00
C VAL A 24 4.72 11.25 -6.74
N ALA A 25 4.35 10.35 -5.84
CA ALA A 25 2.97 10.06 -5.47
C ALA A 25 2.94 9.25 -4.16
N VAL A 26 1.76 9.01 -3.60
CA VAL A 26 1.56 8.08 -2.49
C VAL A 26 0.64 6.94 -2.92
N ASP A 27 1.09 5.70 -2.69
CA ASP A 27 0.33 4.48 -2.86
C ASP A 27 -0.18 4.02 -1.49
N ALA A 28 -1.47 3.73 -1.37
CA ALA A 28 -2.06 3.13 -0.18
C ALA A 28 -2.66 1.77 -0.54
N LEU A 29 -2.19 0.72 0.14
CA LEU A 29 -2.85 -0.57 0.12
C LEU A 29 -3.94 -0.58 1.18
N ALA A 30 -5.08 -1.15 0.83
CA ALA A 30 -6.21 -1.28 1.74
C ALA A 30 -6.65 -2.74 1.89
N VAL A 31 -7.20 -3.04 3.05
CA VAL A 31 -7.94 -4.28 3.28
C VAL A 31 -9.41 -3.99 2.95
N PHE A 32 -9.96 -4.81 2.09
CA PHE A 32 -11.33 -4.70 1.60
C PHE A 32 -12.17 -5.87 2.10
N VAL A 33 -13.44 -5.58 2.34
CA VAL A 33 -14.48 -6.57 2.60
C VAL A 33 -15.69 -6.30 1.68
N HIS A 34 -16.63 -7.25 1.61
CA HIS A 34 -17.89 -7.01 0.90
C HIS A 34 -18.60 -5.76 1.45
N LYS A 35 -19.30 -5.01 0.61
CA LYS A 35 -19.97 -3.74 1.00
C LYS A 35 -20.92 -3.87 2.18
N ASP A 36 -21.57 -5.03 2.35
CA ASP A 36 -22.54 -5.33 3.41
C ASP A 36 -21.89 -5.99 4.66
N ASN A 37 -20.56 -6.09 4.70
CA ASN A 37 -19.85 -6.57 5.87
C ASN A 37 -19.89 -5.49 6.97
N PRO A 38 -20.33 -5.79 8.22
CA PRO A 38 -20.44 -4.79 9.27
C PRO A 38 -19.11 -4.39 9.93
N LEU A 39 -17.99 -5.10 9.67
CA LEU A 39 -16.69 -4.77 10.28
C LEU A 39 -16.20 -3.40 9.81
N GLU A 40 -15.80 -2.53 10.75
CA GLU A 40 -15.35 -1.17 10.44
C GLU A 40 -13.82 -1.03 10.33
N GLY A 41 -13.07 -1.90 10.98
CA GLY A 41 -11.61 -1.83 10.92
C GLY A 41 -10.93 -3.01 11.60
N MET A 42 -9.60 -3.07 11.45
CA MET A 42 -8.72 -4.09 12.02
C MET A 42 -7.37 -3.49 12.41
N THR A 43 -6.76 -4.06 13.45
CA THR A 43 -5.32 -3.84 13.69
C THR A 43 -4.48 -4.65 12.71
N LEU A 44 -3.22 -4.24 12.48
CA LEU A 44 -2.29 -5.05 11.67
C LEU A 44 -2.05 -6.44 12.28
N GLN A 45 -2.11 -6.57 13.61
CA GLN A 45 -2.03 -7.87 14.26
C GLN A 45 -3.22 -8.77 13.88
N GLN A 46 -4.44 -8.22 13.81
CA GLN A 46 -5.63 -8.97 13.36
C GLN A 46 -5.54 -9.32 11.86
N VAL A 47 -5.00 -8.41 11.04
CA VAL A 47 -4.73 -8.65 9.62
C VAL A 47 -3.74 -9.81 9.46
N ASP A 48 -2.61 -9.77 10.17
CA ASP A 48 -1.63 -10.87 10.18
C ASP A 48 -2.27 -12.18 10.66
N SER A 49 -3.07 -12.13 11.72
CA SER A 49 -3.80 -13.28 12.27
C SER A 49 -4.77 -13.92 11.26
N ALA A 50 -5.38 -13.12 10.38
CA ALA A 50 -6.29 -13.61 9.34
C ALA A 50 -5.55 -14.12 8.09
N PHE A 51 -4.54 -13.42 7.60
CA PHE A 51 -3.88 -13.72 6.31
C PHE A 51 -2.65 -14.61 6.42
N SER A 52 -1.99 -14.68 7.59
CA SER A 52 -0.72 -15.37 7.77
C SER A 52 -0.87 -16.72 8.47
N SER A 53 -0.10 -17.70 8.02
CA SER A 53 0.06 -18.99 8.70
C SER A 53 1.09 -18.91 9.85
N THR A 54 2.01 -17.94 9.79
CA THR A 54 3.11 -17.78 10.74
C THR A 54 2.85 -16.75 11.84
N ARG A 55 1.92 -15.83 11.63
CA ARG A 55 1.46 -14.80 12.58
C ARG A 55 2.62 -14.09 13.29
N LYS A 56 3.48 -13.45 12.51
CA LYS A 56 4.72 -12.80 13.00
C LYS A 56 4.46 -11.57 13.87
N LEU A 57 3.29 -10.94 13.75
CA LEU A 57 2.87 -9.83 14.62
C LEU A 57 2.20 -10.31 15.92
N GLY A 58 2.16 -11.62 16.14
CA GLY A 58 1.46 -12.24 17.28
C GLY A 58 -0.03 -12.45 16.98
N GLY A 59 -0.81 -12.67 18.04
CA GLY A 59 -2.25 -12.89 17.91
C GLY A 59 -2.64 -14.36 17.68
N GLN A 60 -3.95 -14.60 17.77
CA GLN A 60 -4.54 -15.92 17.60
C GLN A 60 -4.88 -16.19 16.14
N ASP A 61 -5.16 -17.44 15.84
CA ASP A 61 -5.57 -17.87 14.52
C ASP A 61 -6.98 -17.38 14.21
N ILE A 62 -7.13 -16.42 13.28
CA ILE A 62 -8.43 -15.89 12.87
C ILE A 62 -8.83 -16.53 11.54
N THR A 63 -9.90 -17.31 11.56
CA THR A 63 -10.43 -18.03 10.37
C THR A 63 -11.90 -17.79 10.14
N THR A 64 -12.61 -17.28 11.13
CA THR A 64 -14.06 -17.02 11.09
C THR A 64 -14.38 -15.60 11.54
N TRP A 65 -15.51 -15.09 11.09
CA TRP A 65 -15.92 -13.70 11.32
C TRP A 65 -16.29 -13.39 12.77
N ASP A 66 -16.78 -14.36 13.53
CA ASP A 66 -17.08 -14.22 14.97
C ASP A 66 -15.82 -13.94 15.80
N GLN A 67 -14.64 -14.44 15.38
CA GLN A 67 -13.37 -14.12 16.01
C GLN A 67 -12.96 -12.63 15.84
N LEU A 68 -13.63 -11.90 14.93
CA LEU A 68 -13.53 -10.46 14.77
C LEU A 68 -14.72 -9.69 15.37
N GLY A 69 -15.50 -10.34 16.26
CA GLY A 69 -16.63 -9.73 16.95
C GLY A 69 -17.95 -9.72 16.15
N LEU A 70 -18.03 -10.43 15.04
CA LEU A 70 -19.24 -10.51 14.22
C LEU A 70 -20.09 -11.73 14.60
N GLU A 71 -20.67 -11.71 15.79
CA GLU A 71 -21.52 -12.79 16.33
C GLU A 71 -22.64 -13.27 15.38
N PRO A 72 -23.32 -12.39 14.61
CA PRO A 72 -24.32 -12.83 13.62
C PRO A 72 -23.75 -13.74 12.52
N TRP A 73 -22.42 -13.72 12.33
CA TRP A 73 -21.70 -14.55 11.37
C TRP A 73 -20.88 -15.66 12.04
N SER A 74 -21.35 -16.12 13.21
CA SER A 74 -20.65 -17.18 13.93
C SER A 74 -20.47 -18.44 13.09
N GLY A 75 -19.23 -18.96 13.11
CA GLY A 75 -18.81 -20.11 12.32
C GLY A 75 -18.69 -19.86 10.81
N ARG A 76 -18.93 -18.62 10.33
CA ARG A 76 -18.70 -18.29 8.91
C ARG A 76 -17.21 -18.07 8.65
N ALA A 77 -16.65 -18.91 7.79
CA ALA A 77 -15.24 -18.80 7.40
C ALA A 77 -14.99 -17.52 6.60
N ILE A 78 -13.82 -16.90 6.82
CA ILE A 78 -13.33 -15.77 6.03
C ILE A 78 -12.76 -16.29 4.71
N SER A 79 -13.30 -15.85 3.58
CA SER A 79 -12.74 -16.11 2.25
C SER A 79 -11.67 -15.10 1.92
N LEU A 80 -10.41 -15.51 1.87
CA LEU A 80 -9.28 -14.61 1.66
C LEU A 80 -8.93 -14.46 0.18
N TYR A 81 -8.72 -13.22 -0.26
CA TYR A 81 -8.31 -12.85 -1.63
C TYR A 81 -7.03 -12.03 -1.59
N GLY A 82 -6.07 -12.35 -2.44
CA GLY A 82 -4.80 -11.66 -2.51
C GLY A 82 -4.18 -11.68 -3.91
N ARG A 83 -3.02 -11.09 -4.03
CA ARG A 83 -2.22 -11.09 -5.26
C ARG A 83 -1.25 -12.28 -5.25
N ASN A 84 -0.79 -12.66 -6.42
CA ASN A 84 0.27 -13.66 -6.56
C ASN A 84 1.67 -13.07 -6.23
N SER A 85 2.65 -13.94 -6.05
CA SER A 85 4.01 -13.57 -5.62
C SER A 85 4.80 -12.70 -6.62
N ALA A 86 4.37 -12.61 -7.88
CA ALA A 86 4.98 -11.73 -8.87
C ALA A 86 4.60 -10.25 -8.68
N SER A 87 3.61 -9.96 -7.82
CA SER A 87 3.10 -8.62 -7.57
C SER A 87 3.91 -7.87 -6.51
N GLY A 88 4.26 -6.60 -6.78
CA GLY A 88 4.80 -5.70 -5.77
C GLY A 88 3.84 -5.44 -4.60
N THR A 89 2.51 -5.53 -4.84
CA THR A 89 1.47 -5.45 -3.81
C THR A 89 1.54 -6.64 -2.85
N TYR A 90 1.78 -7.86 -3.37
CA TYR A 90 2.00 -9.06 -2.55
C TYR A 90 3.19 -8.87 -1.60
N GLY A 91 4.35 -8.46 -2.14
CA GLY A 91 5.56 -8.27 -1.35
C GLY A 91 5.40 -7.18 -0.30
N PHE A 92 4.80 -6.04 -0.66
CA PHE A 92 4.58 -4.94 0.27
C PHE A 92 3.62 -5.33 1.41
N PHE A 93 2.51 -5.98 1.12
CA PHE A 93 1.58 -6.47 2.13
C PHE A 93 2.23 -7.51 3.05
N LYS A 94 3.00 -8.46 2.48
CA LYS A 94 3.78 -9.43 3.26
C LYS A 94 4.73 -8.75 4.24
N ASP A 95 5.46 -7.74 3.79
CA ASP A 95 6.49 -7.09 4.59
C ASP A 95 5.88 -6.21 5.70
N ASN A 96 4.78 -5.52 5.44
CA ASN A 96 4.25 -4.48 6.33
C ASN A 96 3.01 -4.92 7.12
N ALA A 97 2.15 -5.77 6.55
CA ALA A 97 0.94 -6.23 7.22
C ALA A 97 1.11 -7.59 7.89
N LEU A 98 2.07 -8.43 7.43
CA LEU A 98 2.28 -9.77 7.97
C LEU A 98 3.65 -9.92 8.68
N GLY A 99 4.35 -8.84 8.97
CA GLY A 99 5.66 -8.89 9.61
C GLY A 99 6.67 -9.82 8.90
N LYS A 100 6.60 -9.91 7.56
CA LYS A 100 7.33 -10.86 6.71
C LYS A 100 6.92 -12.33 6.92
N GLY A 101 5.77 -12.56 7.53
CA GLY A 101 5.19 -13.89 7.72
C GLY A 101 4.73 -14.52 6.38
N ASP A 102 4.41 -15.80 6.42
CA ASP A 102 3.96 -16.53 5.24
C ASP A 102 2.45 -16.49 5.12
N TYR A 103 1.95 -16.24 3.92
CA TYR A 103 0.52 -16.29 3.65
C TYR A 103 -0.07 -17.66 3.94
N ARG A 104 -1.36 -17.68 4.29
CA ARG A 104 -2.10 -18.94 4.36
C ARG A 104 -2.25 -19.56 2.98
N PRO A 105 -2.20 -20.89 2.86
CA PRO A 105 -2.49 -21.58 1.59
C PRO A 105 -3.91 -21.35 1.08
N THR A 106 -4.82 -20.92 1.96
CA THR A 106 -6.23 -20.65 1.63
C THR A 106 -6.46 -19.28 0.98
N VAL A 107 -5.45 -18.41 0.89
CA VAL A 107 -5.54 -17.15 0.17
C VAL A 107 -5.72 -17.44 -1.32
N LYS A 108 -6.86 -17.01 -1.87
CA LYS A 108 -7.18 -17.14 -3.30
C LYS A 108 -6.36 -16.13 -4.10
N GLU A 109 -5.23 -16.57 -4.64
CA GLU A 109 -4.34 -15.72 -5.44
C GLU A 109 -5.01 -15.26 -6.74
N GLN A 110 -4.94 -13.96 -7.01
CA GLN A 110 -5.51 -13.31 -8.18
C GLN A 110 -4.40 -12.68 -9.05
N PRO A 111 -4.56 -12.69 -10.37
CA PRO A 111 -3.56 -12.16 -11.30
C PRO A 111 -3.47 -10.62 -11.26
N GLY A 112 -4.55 -9.93 -10.85
CA GLY A 112 -4.65 -8.47 -10.84
C GLY A 112 -5.43 -7.92 -9.65
N SER A 113 -5.21 -6.65 -9.35
CA SER A 113 -5.90 -5.93 -8.27
C SER A 113 -7.41 -5.87 -8.49
N SER A 114 -7.86 -5.62 -9.72
CA SER A 114 -9.29 -5.63 -10.07
C SER A 114 -9.95 -6.99 -9.84
N ALA A 115 -9.21 -8.09 -10.09
CA ALA A 115 -9.73 -9.45 -9.86
C ALA A 115 -9.91 -9.73 -8.37
N VAL A 116 -9.03 -9.23 -7.50
CA VAL A 116 -9.20 -9.28 -6.03
C VAL A 116 -10.50 -8.59 -5.64
N ILE A 117 -10.71 -7.35 -6.09
CA ILE A 117 -11.90 -6.56 -5.76
C ILE A 117 -13.18 -7.22 -6.28
N THR A 118 -13.16 -7.75 -7.50
CA THR A 118 -14.30 -8.49 -8.07
C THR A 118 -14.62 -9.75 -7.24
N GLY A 119 -13.59 -10.49 -6.81
CA GLY A 119 -13.76 -11.65 -5.94
C GLY A 119 -14.46 -11.30 -4.62
N ILE A 120 -14.03 -10.23 -3.96
CA ILE A 120 -14.62 -9.76 -2.70
C ILE A 120 -16.06 -9.24 -2.91
N ALA A 121 -16.30 -8.48 -3.99
CA ALA A 121 -17.62 -7.93 -4.28
C ALA A 121 -18.68 -9.00 -4.55
N ASN A 122 -18.28 -10.21 -4.93
CA ASN A 122 -19.18 -11.35 -5.18
C ASN A 122 -19.21 -12.38 -4.03
N ASP A 123 -18.52 -12.10 -2.93
CA ASP A 123 -18.42 -13.00 -1.77
C ASP A 123 -18.73 -12.23 -0.49
N LEU A 124 -19.92 -12.45 0.08
CA LEU A 124 -20.36 -11.77 1.31
C LEU A 124 -19.35 -11.94 2.47
N TYR A 125 -18.66 -13.08 2.50
CA TYR A 125 -17.67 -13.41 3.53
C TYR A 125 -16.24 -13.17 3.04
N GLY A 126 -16.07 -12.44 1.94
CA GLY A 126 -14.78 -12.12 1.33
C GLY A 126 -14.04 -11.02 2.09
N MET A 127 -12.73 -11.23 2.27
CA MET A 127 -11.75 -10.25 2.72
C MET A 127 -10.52 -10.34 1.81
N GLY A 128 -9.92 -9.21 1.46
CA GLY A 128 -8.72 -9.22 0.63
C GLY A 128 -8.00 -7.87 0.65
N TYR A 129 -6.85 -7.80 -0.02
CA TYR A 129 -6.06 -6.59 -0.09
C TYR A 129 -5.77 -6.16 -1.54
N SER A 130 -5.79 -4.86 -1.76
CA SER A 130 -5.53 -4.24 -3.07
C SER A 130 -5.12 -2.78 -2.89
N GLY A 131 -4.66 -2.13 -3.96
CA GLY A 131 -4.50 -0.67 -3.97
C GLY A 131 -5.84 0.04 -3.78
N ILE A 132 -5.85 1.17 -3.06
CA ILE A 132 -7.06 1.93 -2.75
C ILE A 132 -7.81 2.39 -3.99
N GLY A 133 -7.12 2.71 -5.07
CA GLY A 133 -7.69 3.15 -6.34
C GLY A 133 -8.57 2.11 -7.07
N TYR A 134 -8.52 0.85 -6.64
CA TYR A 134 -9.39 -0.22 -7.19
C TYR A 134 -10.73 -0.35 -6.46
N LYS A 135 -11.01 0.50 -5.46
CA LYS A 135 -12.29 0.51 -4.74
C LYS A 135 -13.48 0.62 -5.70
N THR A 136 -14.49 -0.21 -5.51
CA THR A 136 -15.77 -0.16 -6.25
C THR A 136 -16.94 -0.08 -5.27
N ALA A 137 -18.14 0.18 -5.77
CA ALA A 137 -19.35 0.20 -4.94
C ALA A 137 -19.71 -1.16 -4.30
N GLY A 138 -19.12 -2.26 -4.78
CA GLY A 138 -19.35 -3.61 -4.25
C GLY A 138 -18.51 -3.97 -3.02
N VAL A 139 -17.55 -3.12 -2.64
CA VAL A 139 -16.64 -3.36 -1.52
C VAL A 139 -16.56 -2.18 -0.57
N LYS A 140 -16.19 -2.47 0.68
CA LYS A 140 -15.88 -1.49 1.73
C LYS A 140 -14.39 -1.60 2.11
N VAL A 141 -13.76 -0.47 2.38
CA VAL A 141 -12.39 -0.38 2.93
C VAL A 141 -12.48 -0.44 4.45
N LEU A 142 -11.62 -1.22 5.08
CA LEU A 142 -11.47 -1.24 6.53
C LEU A 142 -10.47 -0.18 7.00
N ASN A 143 -10.79 0.47 8.10
CA ASN A 143 -9.82 1.29 8.82
C ASN A 143 -8.71 0.40 9.40
N LEU A 144 -7.47 0.85 9.33
CA LEU A 144 -6.33 0.09 9.82
C LEU A 144 -5.53 0.89 10.85
N GLY A 145 -4.92 0.17 11.79
CA GLY A 145 -4.02 0.75 12.78
C GLY A 145 -3.09 -0.30 13.37
N THR A 146 -2.16 0.15 14.20
CA THR A 146 -1.23 -0.73 14.91
C THR A 146 -1.78 -1.20 16.26
N GLU A 147 -2.66 -0.40 16.87
CA GLU A 147 -3.25 -0.64 18.18
C GLU A 147 -4.79 -0.58 18.14
N GLU A 148 -5.45 -1.25 19.07
CA GLU A 148 -6.91 -1.16 19.23
C GLU A 148 -7.29 0.27 19.67
N GLY A 149 -8.32 0.83 19.01
CA GLY A 149 -8.80 2.20 19.27
C GLY A 149 -8.08 3.28 18.48
N GLU A 150 -7.00 2.96 17.77
CA GLU A 150 -6.28 3.87 16.86
C GLU A 150 -6.32 3.32 15.42
N LEU A 151 -7.53 3.30 14.84
CA LEU A 151 -7.74 2.85 13.47
C LEU A 151 -8.03 4.03 12.55
N PHE A 152 -7.25 4.15 11.51
CA PHE A 152 -7.27 5.25 10.57
C PHE A 152 -7.88 4.84 9.23
N GLU A 153 -8.69 5.72 8.65
CA GLU A 153 -9.18 5.57 7.29
C GLU A 153 -8.02 5.76 6.29
N ALA A 154 -8.08 5.04 5.16
CA ALA A 154 -7.12 5.19 4.07
C ALA A 154 -7.40 6.48 3.28
N THR A 155 -7.20 7.65 3.90
CA THR A 155 -7.29 8.95 3.24
C THR A 155 -5.91 9.45 2.80
N PRO A 156 -5.84 10.41 1.84
CA PRO A 156 -4.57 11.04 1.48
C PRO A 156 -3.83 11.63 2.68
N GLU A 157 -4.57 12.29 3.60
CA GLU A 157 -4.02 12.92 4.80
C GLU A 157 -3.37 11.90 5.71
N ASN A 158 -4.09 10.82 6.07
CA ASN A 158 -3.57 9.77 6.95
C ASN A 158 -2.45 8.96 6.29
N ALA A 159 -2.48 8.82 4.96
CA ALA A 159 -1.41 8.17 4.20
C ALA A 159 -0.12 8.99 4.18
N MET A 160 -0.23 10.32 4.12
CA MET A 160 0.93 11.22 4.11
C MET A 160 1.48 11.51 5.51
N SER A 161 0.62 11.59 6.55
CA SER A 161 1.08 11.74 7.94
C SER A 161 1.77 10.48 8.47
N GLY A 162 1.48 9.31 7.88
CA GLY A 162 1.97 8.01 8.34
C GLY A 162 1.07 7.35 9.38
N ASP A 163 -0.09 7.94 9.69
CA ASP A 163 -1.07 7.35 10.60
C ASP A 163 -1.71 6.10 9.99
N TYR A 164 -1.95 6.11 8.65
CA TYR A 164 -2.41 4.92 7.94
C TYR A 164 -1.23 3.99 7.62
N PRO A 165 -1.17 2.76 8.18
CA PRO A 165 0.06 1.97 8.23
C PRO A 165 0.47 1.33 6.91
N LEU A 166 -0.43 1.20 5.93
CA LEU A 166 -0.15 0.56 4.63
C LEU A 166 -0.02 1.56 3.48
N ALA A 167 0.53 2.75 3.77
CA ALA A 167 0.89 3.74 2.77
C ALA A 167 2.40 3.76 2.49
N ARG A 168 2.76 4.17 1.27
CA ARG A 168 4.16 4.34 0.85
C ARG A 168 4.28 5.38 -0.25
N PHE A 169 5.40 6.08 -0.30
CA PHE A 169 5.73 6.89 -1.46
C PHE A 169 6.07 6.03 -2.68
N LEU A 170 5.59 6.46 -3.84
CA LEU A 170 6.15 6.07 -5.13
C LEU A 170 7.34 6.97 -5.42
N ILE A 171 8.45 6.35 -5.80
CA ILE A 171 9.76 6.99 -5.81
C ILE A 171 10.39 6.82 -7.18
N VAL A 172 10.91 7.92 -7.72
CA VAL A 172 11.87 7.92 -8.83
C VAL A 172 13.25 8.23 -8.25
N TYR A 173 14.27 7.47 -8.64
CA TYR A 173 15.66 7.78 -8.32
C TYR A 173 16.34 8.36 -9.53
N VAL A 174 16.99 9.49 -9.35
CA VAL A 174 17.74 10.16 -10.41
C VAL A 174 19.23 10.16 -10.13
N ASN A 175 20.01 9.99 -11.20
CA ASN A 175 21.45 10.08 -11.15
C ASN A 175 21.87 11.55 -11.31
N LYS A 176 21.89 12.28 -10.19
CA LYS A 176 22.29 13.69 -10.12
C LYS A 176 23.58 13.79 -9.31
N SER A 177 24.66 14.24 -9.97
CA SER A 177 25.90 14.61 -9.30
C SER A 177 25.69 15.80 -8.36
N PRO A 178 26.26 15.83 -7.15
CA PRO A 178 26.10 16.95 -6.22
C PRO A 178 26.59 18.29 -6.76
N ASN A 179 27.58 18.26 -7.68
CA ASN A 179 28.25 19.44 -8.20
C ASN A 179 27.81 19.82 -9.64
N GLU A 180 26.79 19.15 -10.17
CA GLU A 180 26.31 19.37 -11.52
C GLU A 180 24.80 19.57 -11.51
N SER A 181 24.32 20.37 -12.46
CA SER A 181 22.86 20.45 -12.70
C SER A 181 22.37 19.13 -13.27
N ILE A 182 21.16 18.75 -12.90
CA ILE A 182 20.47 17.61 -13.51
C ILE A 182 20.32 17.85 -15.03
N ASP A 183 20.42 16.80 -15.85
CA ASP A 183 20.20 16.96 -17.28
C ASP A 183 18.78 17.48 -17.59
N LYS A 184 18.68 18.29 -18.63
CA LYS A 184 17.46 19.02 -18.96
C LYS A 184 16.27 18.09 -19.21
N LEU A 185 16.47 16.95 -19.85
CA LEU A 185 15.37 16.02 -20.17
C LEU A 185 14.81 15.38 -18.91
N THR A 186 15.69 14.90 -18.03
CA THR A 186 15.30 14.34 -16.71
C THR A 186 14.59 15.39 -15.85
N TYR A 187 15.13 16.63 -15.83
CA TYR A 187 14.49 17.72 -15.08
C TYR A 187 13.06 18.01 -15.60
N GLU A 188 12.88 18.17 -16.91
CA GLU A 188 11.58 18.45 -17.50
C GLU A 188 10.59 17.29 -17.31
N PHE A 189 11.07 16.05 -17.35
CA PHE A 189 10.24 14.89 -17.02
C PHE A 189 9.74 14.96 -15.57
N ILE A 190 10.63 15.16 -14.59
CA ILE A 190 10.24 15.26 -13.18
C ILE A 190 9.35 16.50 -12.96
N ARG A 191 9.66 17.62 -13.61
CA ARG A 191 8.82 18.84 -13.54
C ARG A 191 7.40 18.58 -14.04
N PHE A 192 7.24 17.82 -15.14
CA PHE A 192 5.94 17.40 -15.62
C PHE A 192 5.23 16.47 -14.62
N VAL A 193 5.91 15.44 -14.11
CA VAL A 193 5.33 14.51 -13.09
C VAL A 193 4.83 15.26 -11.87
N LEU A 194 5.58 16.26 -11.39
CA LEU A 194 5.25 17.06 -10.21
C LEU A 194 4.33 18.26 -10.52
N SER A 195 3.99 18.50 -11.79
CA SER A 195 3.05 19.56 -12.18
C SER A 195 1.62 19.19 -11.79
N LYS A 196 0.72 20.19 -11.83
CA LYS A 196 -0.71 19.95 -11.61
C LYS A 196 -1.25 18.89 -12.57
N GLU A 197 -0.91 18.96 -13.85
CA GLU A 197 -1.35 18.03 -14.88
C GLU A 197 -0.82 16.60 -14.62
N GLY A 198 0.43 16.47 -14.22
CA GLY A 198 1.03 15.18 -13.83
C GLY A 198 0.34 14.58 -12.59
N GLN A 199 0.07 15.39 -11.59
CA GLN A 199 -0.60 14.95 -10.36
C GLN A 199 -2.10 14.66 -10.58
N GLU A 200 -2.76 15.28 -11.54
CA GLU A 200 -4.11 14.89 -11.99
C GLU A 200 -4.12 13.50 -12.64
N ILE A 201 -3.05 13.14 -13.36
CA ILE A 201 -2.90 11.78 -13.92
C ILE A 201 -2.68 10.77 -12.78
N VAL A 202 -1.84 11.09 -11.79
CA VAL A 202 -1.65 10.28 -10.58
C VAL A 202 -2.99 9.97 -9.91
N ALA A 203 -3.83 10.99 -9.71
CA ALA A 203 -5.15 10.83 -9.10
C ALA A 203 -6.10 9.97 -9.95
N LYS A 204 -6.09 10.14 -11.27
CA LYS A 204 -6.91 9.33 -12.20
C LYS A 204 -6.50 7.86 -12.21
N ASP A 205 -5.23 7.57 -11.98
CA ASP A 205 -4.70 6.20 -11.93
C ASP A 205 -4.90 5.55 -10.55
N GLY A 206 -5.55 6.27 -9.61
CA GLY A 206 -5.96 5.74 -8.30
C GLY A 206 -4.90 5.83 -7.21
N TYR A 207 -3.86 6.62 -7.40
CA TYR A 207 -2.87 6.98 -6.39
C TYR A 207 -3.21 8.33 -5.75
N TYR A 208 -2.61 8.62 -4.61
CA TYR A 208 -2.75 9.92 -3.97
C TYR A 208 -1.71 10.90 -4.50
N PRO A 209 -2.14 12.05 -5.03
CA PRO A 209 -1.23 13.08 -5.49
C PRO A 209 -0.50 13.74 -4.32
N LEU A 210 0.69 14.25 -4.57
CA LEU A 210 1.41 15.07 -3.60
C LEU A 210 0.72 16.43 -3.46
N PRO A 211 0.70 17.03 -2.25
CA PRO A 211 0.34 18.44 -2.07
C PRO A 211 1.24 19.34 -2.93
N ALA A 212 0.68 20.44 -3.43
CA ALA A 212 1.41 21.36 -4.30
C ALA A 212 2.70 21.90 -3.66
N GLU A 213 2.68 22.17 -2.36
CA GLU A 213 3.86 22.61 -1.61
C GLU A 213 4.94 21.54 -1.58
N ALA A 214 4.58 20.30 -1.25
CA ALA A 214 5.52 19.18 -1.24
C ALA A 214 6.11 18.90 -2.63
N ALA A 215 5.30 18.97 -3.69
CA ALA A 215 5.77 18.83 -5.06
C ALA A 215 6.76 19.95 -5.45
N ALA A 216 6.49 21.19 -5.02
CA ALA A 216 7.38 22.33 -5.25
C ALA A 216 8.71 22.20 -4.49
N GLU A 217 8.70 21.76 -3.24
CA GLU A 217 9.91 21.49 -2.45
C GLU A 217 10.79 20.42 -3.09
N VAL A 218 10.18 19.32 -3.52
CA VAL A 218 10.89 18.24 -4.23
C VAL A 218 11.54 18.77 -5.50
N LEU A 219 10.82 19.57 -6.31
CA LEU A 219 11.34 20.14 -7.54
C LEU A 219 12.50 21.13 -7.27
N ALA A 220 12.38 21.96 -6.23
CA ALA A 220 13.43 22.90 -5.83
C ALA A 220 14.73 22.19 -5.42
N SER A 221 14.63 21.01 -4.80
CA SER A 221 15.80 20.22 -4.37
C SER A 221 16.61 19.64 -5.55
N LEU A 222 16.08 19.70 -6.77
CA LEU A 222 16.75 19.20 -7.98
C LEU A 222 17.54 20.28 -8.73
N GLN A 223 17.37 21.54 -8.38
CA GLN A 223 18.10 22.68 -8.95
C GLN A 223 19.42 22.87 -8.21
#